data_4f66ce50971f96d87255acd5a9e933fa
#
_entry.id   4f66ce50971f96d87255acd5a9e933fa
#
_cell.length_a   1.000
_cell.length_b   1.000
_cell.length_c   1.000
_cell.angle_alpha   90.00
_cell.angle_beta   90.00
_cell.angle_gamma   90.00
#
_symmetry.space_group_name_H-M   'P 1'
#
loop_
_entity.id
_entity.type
_entity.pdbx_description
1 polymer ?
#
loop_
_entity_poly.entity_id
_entity_poly.type
_entity_poly.pdbx_seq_one_letter_code
_entity_poly.pdbx_strand_id
1 'polypeptide(L)'
;MQAKHYYLPAPSWWPIVGSVAIITLASGFLMKLQNIEAGIYLMIAGALIMAYMLFGWFGAVIRESLAGKFNDQVDVSYRWGMMWFIFSEVMFFAALFGTLFYIRIFSVPWLGATPLLWPGYSADWPTAGPGFPDPFTPMGAWGIPAINTLILLSSGATVTWAHWGLKKNNRSQLKIGLALTILLGVIFLVLQVHEYQSADFTIKTGVYGATFYLLTGFHGAHVTLGAIMLSVIMGRVLAGHFTHDNHFAFEAVSWYWHFVDVVWLLLFVFVYWL
;
A
#
# COMPACT_ATOMS: atom_id res chain seq x y z
N MET A 1 -37.58 23.85 5.17
CA MET A 1 -36.28 23.22 4.87
C MET A 1 -36.49 22.30 3.68
N GLN A 2 -35.98 22.64 2.50
CA GLN A 2 -35.96 21.71 1.38
C GLN A 2 -35.03 20.57 1.74
N ALA A 3 -35.52 19.32 1.71
CA ALA A 3 -34.68 18.13 1.85
C ALA A 3 -33.62 18.18 0.73
N LYS A 4 -32.36 18.38 1.08
CA LYS A 4 -31.28 18.33 0.10
C LYS A 4 -31.25 16.92 -0.45
N HIS A 5 -31.69 16.74 -1.69
CA HIS A 5 -31.65 15.45 -2.38
C HIS A 5 -30.22 14.91 -2.38
N TYR A 6 -30.08 13.61 -2.15
CA TYR A 6 -28.79 12.91 -2.28
C TYR A 6 -28.23 13.10 -3.70
N TYR A 7 -26.99 13.56 -3.80
CA TYR A 7 -26.37 13.79 -5.11
C TYR A 7 -26.07 12.45 -5.80
N LEU A 8 -26.63 12.28 -6.99
CA LEU A 8 -26.30 11.17 -7.88
C LEU A 8 -25.40 11.69 -9.00
N PRO A 9 -24.20 11.12 -9.20
CA PRO A 9 -23.33 11.53 -10.30
C PRO A 9 -23.96 11.23 -11.65
N ALA A 10 -23.66 12.06 -12.65
CA ALA A 10 -24.08 11.81 -14.02
C ALA A 10 -23.40 10.52 -14.56
N PRO A 11 -24.03 9.77 -15.49
CA PRO A 11 -23.40 8.65 -16.16
C PRO A 11 -22.03 9.03 -16.75
N SER A 12 -21.05 8.17 -16.56
CA SER A 12 -19.67 8.44 -17.00
C SER A 12 -19.05 7.22 -17.70
N TRP A 13 -18.04 7.46 -18.52
CA TRP A 13 -17.31 6.41 -19.25
C TRP A 13 -16.20 5.76 -18.42
N TRP A 14 -15.90 6.27 -17.22
CA TRP A 14 -14.76 5.80 -16.40
C TRP A 14 -14.82 4.31 -16.07
N PRO A 15 -15.99 3.71 -15.74
CA PRO A 15 -16.05 2.26 -15.49
C PRO A 15 -15.66 1.41 -16.69
N ILE A 16 -16.07 1.81 -17.91
CA ILE A 16 -15.71 1.09 -19.14
C ILE A 16 -14.20 1.23 -19.40
N VAL A 17 -13.65 2.44 -19.26
CA VAL A 17 -12.20 2.67 -19.41
C VAL A 17 -11.41 1.84 -18.40
N GLY A 18 -11.86 1.74 -17.14
CA GLY A 18 -11.26 0.89 -16.12
C GLY A 18 -11.30 -0.60 -16.48
N SER A 19 -12.42 -1.08 -17.01
CA SER A 19 -12.55 -2.48 -17.48
C SER A 19 -11.57 -2.78 -18.61
N VAL A 20 -11.45 -1.88 -19.59
CA VAL A 20 -10.48 -2.01 -20.69
C VAL A 20 -9.06 -2.03 -20.16
N ALA A 21 -8.72 -1.15 -19.19
CA ALA A 21 -7.40 -1.11 -18.58
C ALA A 21 -7.05 -2.44 -17.90
N ILE A 22 -7.96 -3.00 -17.08
CA ILE A 22 -7.76 -4.26 -16.36
C ILE A 22 -7.60 -5.43 -17.33
N ILE A 23 -8.47 -5.54 -18.34
CA ILE A 23 -8.39 -6.62 -19.34
C ILE A 23 -7.06 -6.53 -20.09
N THR A 24 -6.63 -5.34 -20.47
CA THR A 24 -5.36 -5.13 -21.19
C THR A 24 -4.17 -5.51 -20.32
N LEU A 25 -4.15 -5.08 -19.03
CA LEU A 25 -3.12 -5.48 -18.06
C LEU A 25 -3.07 -6.99 -17.85
N ALA A 26 -4.23 -7.62 -17.61
CA ALA A 26 -4.31 -9.06 -17.35
C ALA A 26 -3.87 -9.87 -18.57
N SER A 27 -4.30 -9.47 -19.78
CA SER A 27 -3.87 -10.12 -21.02
C SER A 27 -2.37 -10.01 -21.25
N GLY A 28 -1.79 -8.82 -21.01
CA GLY A 28 -0.34 -8.60 -21.09
C GLY A 28 0.43 -9.45 -20.08
N PHE A 29 -0.08 -9.56 -18.86
CA PHE A 29 0.52 -10.40 -17.82
C PHE A 29 0.48 -11.89 -18.19
N LEU A 30 -0.66 -12.39 -18.69
CA LEU A 30 -0.78 -13.77 -19.15
C LEU A 30 0.18 -14.07 -20.30
N MET A 31 0.31 -13.16 -21.29
CA MET A 31 1.28 -13.31 -22.37
C MET A 31 2.71 -13.37 -21.84
N LYS A 32 3.05 -12.54 -20.83
CA LYS A 32 4.39 -12.56 -20.21
C LYS A 32 4.67 -13.87 -19.48
N LEU A 33 3.69 -14.44 -18.79
CA LEU A 33 3.82 -15.76 -18.15
C LEU A 33 4.08 -16.88 -19.18
N GLN A 34 3.59 -16.73 -20.40
CA GLN A 34 3.84 -17.65 -21.51
C GLN A 34 5.11 -17.32 -22.31
N ASN A 35 5.98 -16.45 -21.78
CA ASN A 35 7.22 -15.98 -22.42
C ASN A 35 7.01 -15.27 -23.77
N ILE A 36 5.83 -14.70 -24.01
CA ILE A 36 5.54 -13.87 -25.17
C ILE A 36 5.99 -12.43 -24.89
N GLU A 37 7.01 -11.94 -25.61
CA GLU A 37 7.61 -10.62 -25.34
C GLU A 37 6.62 -9.46 -25.51
N ALA A 38 5.69 -9.56 -26.47
CA ALA A 38 4.65 -8.55 -26.67
C ALA A 38 3.81 -8.26 -25.42
N GLY A 39 3.77 -9.18 -24.44
CA GLY A 39 3.05 -9.00 -23.17
C GLY A 39 3.47 -7.76 -22.40
N ILE A 40 4.76 -7.38 -22.44
CA ILE A 40 5.25 -6.18 -21.73
C ILE A 40 4.63 -4.90 -22.28
N TYR A 41 4.50 -4.79 -23.62
CA TYR A 41 3.91 -3.61 -24.23
C TYR A 41 2.42 -3.49 -23.91
N LEU A 42 1.72 -4.63 -23.84
CA LEU A 42 0.32 -4.66 -23.46
C LEU A 42 0.14 -4.27 -21.97
N MET A 43 1.03 -4.72 -21.09
CA MET A 43 1.02 -4.31 -19.68
C MET A 43 1.25 -2.80 -19.54
N ILE A 44 2.21 -2.23 -20.26
CA ILE A 44 2.47 -0.79 -20.27
C ILE A 44 1.24 -0.02 -20.77
N ALA A 45 0.66 -0.45 -21.88
CA ALA A 45 -0.55 0.17 -22.43
C ALA A 45 -1.72 0.13 -21.41
N GLY A 46 -1.97 -1.02 -20.79
CA GLY A 46 -2.99 -1.16 -19.75
C GLY A 46 -2.73 -0.27 -18.54
N ALA A 47 -1.48 -0.16 -18.10
CA ALA A 47 -1.09 0.74 -17.01
C ALA A 47 -1.33 2.22 -17.36
N LEU A 48 -1.02 2.65 -18.59
CA LEU A 48 -1.28 4.00 -19.06
C LEU A 48 -2.79 4.30 -19.14
N ILE A 49 -3.60 3.36 -19.64
CA ILE A 49 -5.07 3.50 -19.67
C ILE A 49 -5.61 3.59 -18.22
N MET A 50 -5.09 2.79 -17.29
CA MET A 50 -5.46 2.84 -15.88
C MET A 50 -5.11 4.19 -15.25
N ALA A 51 -3.90 4.69 -15.49
CA ALA A 51 -3.49 6.02 -15.02
C ALA A 51 -4.40 7.12 -15.58
N TYR A 52 -4.69 7.09 -16.88
CA TYR A 52 -5.63 8.03 -17.51
C TYR A 52 -7.00 7.98 -16.84
N MET A 53 -7.55 6.79 -16.61
CA MET A 53 -8.83 6.60 -15.93
C MET A 53 -8.82 7.19 -14.52
N LEU A 54 -7.79 6.87 -13.72
CA LEU A 54 -7.67 7.37 -12.34
C LEU A 54 -7.60 8.90 -12.30
N PHE A 55 -6.72 9.52 -13.11
CA PHE A 55 -6.62 10.98 -13.17
C PHE A 55 -7.93 11.64 -13.63
N GLY A 56 -8.57 11.07 -14.64
CA GLY A 56 -9.82 11.60 -15.17
C GLY A 56 -10.98 11.47 -14.18
N TRP A 57 -11.13 10.29 -13.58
CA TRP A 57 -12.22 10.01 -12.63
C TRP A 57 -12.05 10.82 -11.34
N PHE A 58 -10.89 10.76 -10.69
CA PHE A 58 -10.64 11.58 -9.50
C PHE A 58 -10.72 13.09 -9.81
N GLY A 59 -10.25 13.51 -11.00
CA GLY A 59 -10.44 14.87 -11.46
C GLY A 59 -11.91 15.29 -11.56
N ALA A 60 -12.80 14.41 -12.00
CA ALA A 60 -14.25 14.66 -12.01
C ALA A 60 -14.80 14.79 -10.58
N VAL A 61 -14.45 13.86 -9.68
CA VAL A 61 -14.87 13.91 -8.26
C VAL A 61 -14.39 15.19 -7.57
N ILE A 62 -13.16 15.63 -7.85
CA ILE A 62 -12.63 16.90 -7.32
C ILE A 62 -13.45 18.09 -7.81
N ARG A 63 -13.76 18.17 -9.11
CA ARG A 63 -14.59 19.25 -9.67
C ARG A 63 -16.00 19.27 -9.07
N GLU A 64 -16.60 18.10 -8.85
CA GLU A 64 -17.91 17.97 -8.22
C GLU A 64 -17.88 18.45 -6.75
N SER A 65 -16.85 18.09 -6.01
CA SER A 65 -16.62 18.53 -4.63
C SER A 65 -16.47 20.08 -4.56
N LEU A 66 -15.63 20.65 -5.43
CA LEU A 66 -15.40 22.10 -5.49
C LEU A 66 -16.62 22.88 -5.93
N ALA A 67 -17.50 22.28 -6.75
CA ALA A 67 -18.78 22.85 -7.15
C ALA A 67 -19.85 22.77 -6.03
N GLY A 68 -19.52 22.25 -4.84
CA GLY A 68 -20.43 22.16 -3.71
C GLY A 68 -21.60 21.19 -3.90
N LYS A 69 -21.44 20.17 -4.78
CA LYS A 69 -22.51 19.19 -5.07
C LYS A 69 -22.73 18.19 -3.95
N PHE A 70 -21.73 17.99 -3.07
CA PHE A 70 -21.78 17.00 -2.01
C PHE A 70 -22.45 17.59 -0.76
N ASN A 71 -23.49 16.91 -0.29
CA ASN A 71 -24.15 17.20 0.98
C ASN A 71 -23.60 16.29 2.09
N ASP A 72 -24.03 16.51 3.33
CA ASP A 72 -23.57 15.76 4.51
C ASP A 72 -23.77 14.25 4.37
N GLN A 73 -24.87 13.81 3.71
CA GLN A 73 -25.12 12.39 3.49
C GLN A 73 -24.15 11.77 2.50
N VAL A 74 -23.74 12.51 1.47
CA VAL A 74 -22.71 12.08 0.52
C VAL A 74 -21.34 11.99 1.23
N ASP A 75 -21.00 12.94 2.10
CA ASP A 75 -19.77 12.89 2.92
C ASP A 75 -19.75 11.63 3.79
N VAL A 76 -20.85 11.32 4.47
CA VAL A 76 -20.98 10.07 5.25
C VAL A 76 -20.81 8.84 4.35
N SER A 77 -21.37 8.83 3.14
CA SER A 77 -21.20 7.70 2.20
C SER A 77 -19.74 7.52 1.77
N TYR A 78 -19.02 8.61 1.50
CA TYR A 78 -17.58 8.54 1.19
C TYR A 78 -16.75 8.04 2.38
N ARG A 79 -17.08 8.45 3.62
CA ARG A 79 -16.43 7.96 4.83
C ARG A 79 -16.60 6.45 5.00
N TRP A 80 -17.83 5.96 4.83
CA TRP A 80 -18.11 4.53 4.84
C TRP A 80 -17.37 3.80 3.70
N GLY A 81 -17.36 4.36 2.50
CA GLY A 81 -16.60 3.81 1.38
C GLY A 81 -15.11 3.67 1.70
N MET A 82 -14.49 4.69 2.30
CA MET A 82 -13.08 4.63 2.70
C MET A 82 -12.81 3.63 3.81
N MET A 83 -13.72 3.51 4.79
CA MET A 83 -13.60 2.49 5.85
C MET A 83 -13.66 1.07 5.28
N TRP A 84 -14.59 0.80 4.36
CA TRP A 84 -14.68 -0.51 3.71
C TRP A 84 -13.48 -0.81 2.81
N PHE A 85 -12.95 0.21 2.14
CA PHE A 85 -11.71 0.07 1.37
C PHE A 85 -10.54 -0.32 2.28
N ILE A 86 -10.30 0.42 3.38
CA ILE A 86 -9.24 0.08 4.34
C ILE A 86 -9.47 -1.31 4.94
N PHE A 87 -10.73 -1.68 5.25
CA PHE A 87 -11.04 -3.02 5.75
C PHE A 87 -10.64 -4.12 4.74
N SER A 88 -10.90 -3.91 3.44
CA SER A 88 -10.47 -4.88 2.42
C SER A 88 -8.94 -5.03 2.36
N GLU A 89 -8.21 -3.96 2.54
CA GLU A 89 -6.75 -3.97 2.58
C GLU A 89 -6.21 -4.64 3.86
N VAL A 90 -6.88 -4.45 5.00
CA VAL A 90 -6.60 -5.22 6.23
C VAL A 90 -6.78 -6.72 5.99
N MET A 91 -7.86 -7.13 5.31
CA MET A 91 -8.10 -8.54 5.00
C MET A 91 -7.08 -9.10 4.00
N PHE A 92 -6.62 -8.28 3.04
CA PHE A 92 -5.55 -8.64 2.12
C PHE A 92 -4.25 -8.97 2.88
N PHE A 93 -3.80 -8.08 3.78
CA PHE A 93 -2.62 -8.34 4.60
C PHE A 93 -2.84 -9.47 5.61
N ALA A 94 -4.04 -9.61 6.17
CA ALA A 94 -4.37 -10.71 7.06
C ALA A 94 -4.19 -12.08 6.37
N ALA A 95 -4.53 -12.19 5.08
CA ALA A 95 -4.29 -13.41 4.30
C ALA A 95 -2.79 -13.69 4.13
N LEU A 96 -1.97 -12.67 3.88
CA LEU A 96 -0.51 -12.81 3.75
C LEU A 96 0.14 -13.19 5.10
N PHE A 97 -0.22 -12.52 6.19
CA PHE A 97 0.25 -12.87 7.54
C PHE A 97 -0.24 -14.26 7.95
N GLY A 98 -1.48 -14.64 7.61
CA GLY A 98 -2.03 -15.97 7.84
C GLY A 98 -1.24 -17.05 7.08
N THR A 99 -0.80 -16.75 5.86
CA THR A 99 0.09 -17.64 5.08
C THR A 99 1.45 -17.80 5.76
N LEU A 100 2.08 -16.72 6.23
CA LEU A 100 3.32 -16.78 6.98
C LEU A 100 3.16 -17.62 8.25
N PHE A 101 2.09 -17.38 9.02
CA PHE A 101 1.76 -18.15 10.21
C PHE A 101 1.60 -19.63 9.89
N TYR A 102 0.82 -19.98 8.87
CA TYR A 102 0.59 -21.37 8.46
C TYR A 102 1.91 -22.06 8.07
N ILE A 103 2.76 -21.40 7.32
CA ILE A 103 4.06 -21.94 6.91
C ILE A 103 4.93 -22.21 8.15
N ARG A 104 5.06 -21.24 9.05
CA ARG A 104 5.93 -21.35 10.23
C ARG A 104 5.47 -22.42 11.22
N ILE A 105 4.17 -22.46 11.49
CA ILE A 105 3.61 -23.26 12.60
C ILE A 105 3.22 -24.68 12.15
N PHE A 106 2.86 -24.85 10.88
CA PHE A 106 2.40 -26.15 10.38
C PHE A 106 3.29 -26.71 9.27
N SER A 107 3.52 -26.00 8.17
CA SER A 107 4.19 -26.57 7.01
C SER A 107 5.64 -26.92 7.29
N VAL A 108 6.40 -26.05 7.91
CA VAL A 108 7.85 -26.29 8.23
C VAL A 108 8.00 -27.45 9.23
N PRO A 109 7.27 -27.51 10.36
CA PRO A 109 7.33 -28.66 11.26
C PRO A 109 6.91 -29.98 10.61
N TRP A 110 5.86 -29.97 9.77
CA TRP A 110 5.44 -31.18 9.05
C TRP A 110 6.50 -31.72 8.11
N LEU A 111 7.22 -30.84 7.40
CA LEU A 111 8.34 -31.23 6.54
C LEU A 111 9.49 -31.84 7.36
N GLY A 112 9.79 -31.31 8.54
CA GLY A 112 10.79 -31.87 9.46
C GLY A 112 10.38 -33.22 10.06
N ALA A 113 9.06 -33.46 10.20
CA ALA A 113 8.52 -34.73 10.69
C ALA A 113 8.54 -35.87 9.63
N THR A 114 9.06 -35.62 8.44
CA THR A 114 9.12 -36.59 7.33
C THR A 114 10.57 -36.96 6.94
N PRO A 115 11.36 -37.61 7.82
CA PRO A 115 12.78 -37.86 7.58
C PRO A 115 13.06 -38.82 6.41
N LEU A 116 12.10 -39.63 5.99
CA LEU A 116 12.21 -40.47 4.81
C LEU A 116 12.23 -39.68 3.49
N LEU A 117 11.53 -38.55 3.44
CA LEU A 117 11.49 -37.68 2.27
C LEU A 117 12.61 -36.63 2.30
N TRP A 118 12.90 -36.13 3.48
CA TRP A 118 13.84 -35.03 3.69
C TRP A 118 14.86 -35.40 4.79
N PRO A 119 15.76 -36.36 4.54
CA PRO A 119 16.77 -36.77 5.52
C PRO A 119 17.72 -35.62 5.85
N GLY A 120 17.87 -35.34 7.14
CA GLY A 120 18.76 -34.26 7.63
C GLY A 120 18.20 -32.84 7.56
N TYR A 121 16.92 -32.66 7.18
CA TYR A 121 16.29 -31.34 7.23
C TYR A 121 15.95 -30.95 8.66
N SER A 122 16.46 -29.79 9.11
CA SER A 122 16.06 -29.17 10.37
C SER A 122 14.90 -28.19 10.13
N ALA A 123 13.81 -28.39 10.88
CA ALA A 123 12.57 -27.57 10.74
C ALA A 123 12.64 -26.28 11.57
N ASP A 124 13.80 -25.66 11.68
CA ASP A 124 14.00 -24.42 12.43
C ASP A 124 13.67 -23.21 11.55
N TRP A 125 12.89 -22.27 12.07
CA TRP A 125 12.67 -21.01 11.40
C TRP A 125 13.75 -19.98 11.80
N PRO A 126 14.30 -19.19 10.87
CA PRO A 126 14.00 -19.06 9.44
C PRO A 126 14.63 -20.13 8.55
N THR A 127 13.88 -20.65 7.60
CA THR A 127 14.33 -21.68 6.65
C THR A 127 13.83 -21.40 5.23
N ALA A 128 14.64 -21.76 4.24
CA ALA A 128 14.22 -21.78 2.85
C ALA A 128 13.39 -23.03 2.48
N GLY A 129 13.44 -24.08 3.34
CA GLY A 129 12.80 -25.37 3.10
C GLY A 129 13.80 -26.43 2.62
N PRO A 130 13.39 -27.72 2.60
CA PRO A 130 14.31 -28.85 2.38
C PRO A 130 14.89 -28.93 0.95
N GLY A 131 14.27 -28.23 -0.03
CA GLY A 131 14.77 -28.19 -1.41
C GLY A 131 15.85 -27.12 -1.68
N PHE A 132 16.30 -26.39 -0.63
CA PHE A 132 17.27 -25.30 -0.74
C PHE A 132 18.43 -25.56 0.21
N PRO A 133 19.48 -26.24 -0.26
CA PRO A 133 20.63 -26.60 0.57
C PRO A 133 21.56 -25.43 0.87
N ASP A 134 21.50 -24.35 0.11
CA ASP A 134 22.38 -23.20 0.27
C ASP A 134 22.00 -22.39 1.52
N PRO A 135 22.97 -22.09 2.40
CA PRO A 135 22.74 -21.23 3.55
C PRO A 135 22.43 -19.80 3.09
N PHE A 136 21.53 -19.13 3.76
CA PHE A 136 21.25 -17.70 3.57
C PHE A 136 21.23 -16.98 4.92
N THR A 137 21.49 -15.69 4.91
CA THR A 137 21.41 -14.84 6.10
C THR A 137 20.04 -14.17 6.13
N PRO A 138 19.18 -14.48 7.13
CA PRO A 138 17.88 -13.80 7.26
C PRO A 138 18.07 -12.32 7.57
N MET A 139 17.09 -11.48 7.19
CA MET A 139 17.15 -10.06 7.46
C MET A 139 16.95 -9.78 8.94
N GLY A 140 17.91 -9.08 9.55
CA GLY A 140 17.86 -8.71 10.96
C GLY A 140 16.92 -7.52 11.22
N ALA A 141 16.25 -7.53 12.37
CA ALA A 141 15.35 -6.44 12.77
C ALA A 141 16.08 -5.12 13.05
N TRP A 142 17.29 -5.20 13.58
CA TRP A 142 18.08 -4.03 13.98
C TRP A 142 18.93 -3.53 12.80
N GLY A 143 18.92 -2.19 12.63
CA GLY A 143 19.54 -1.53 11.48
C GLY A 143 18.51 -0.79 10.64
N ILE A 144 18.48 -1.06 9.33
CA ILE A 144 17.57 -0.39 8.40
C ILE A 144 16.09 -0.58 8.77
N PRO A 145 15.60 -1.79 9.11
CA PRO A 145 14.19 -1.96 9.48
C PRO A 145 13.78 -1.17 10.72
N ALA A 146 14.64 -1.10 11.75
CA ALA A 146 14.37 -0.29 12.93
C ALA A 146 14.34 1.22 12.62
N ILE A 147 15.26 1.70 11.77
CA ILE A 147 15.29 3.08 11.30
C ILE A 147 14.03 3.37 10.48
N ASN A 148 13.65 2.49 9.57
CA ASN A 148 12.43 2.60 8.77
C ASN A 148 11.18 2.66 9.65
N THR A 149 11.14 1.92 10.75
CA THR A 149 10.05 1.98 11.73
C THR A 149 9.95 3.38 12.35
N LEU A 150 11.07 3.96 12.80
CA LEU A 150 11.09 5.31 13.34
C LEU A 150 10.67 6.37 12.31
N ILE A 151 11.14 6.24 11.07
CA ILE A 151 10.79 7.14 9.98
C ILE A 151 9.28 7.11 9.72
N LEU A 152 8.69 5.92 9.60
CA LEU A 152 7.29 5.78 9.25
C LEU A 152 6.39 6.26 10.40
N LEU A 153 6.67 5.89 11.65
CA LEU A 153 5.96 6.41 12.82
C LEU A 153 6.06 7.94 12.94
N SER A 154 7.24 8.51 12.66
CA SER A 154 7.41 9.96 12.61
C SER A 154 6.56 10.59 11.51
N SER A 155 6.42 9.93 10.35
CA SER A 155 5.59 10.39 9.26
C SER A 155 4.09 10.37 9.63
N GLY A 156 3.64 9.36 10.37
CA GLY A 156 2.30 9.33 10.96
C GLY A 156 2.02 10.49 11.91
N ALA A 157 3.00 10.84 12.73
CA ALA A 157 2.90 12.03 13.60
C ALA A 157 2.83 13.33 12.78
N THR A 158 3.64 13.46 11.72
CA THR A 158 3.65 14.69 10.90
C THR A 158 2.38 14.86 10.07
N VAL A 159 1.75 13.80 9.55
CA VAL A 159 0.45 13.92 8.85
C VAL A 159 -0.66 14.30 9.83
N THR A 160 -0.64 13.78 11.06
CA THR A 160 -1.58 14.18 12.11
C THR A 160 -1.40 15.65 12.49
N TRP A 161 -0.15 16.10 12.60
CA TRP A 161 0.17 17.51 12.87
C TRP A 161 -0.29 18.43 11.72
N ALA A 162 -0.16 17.98 10.47
CA ALA A 162 -0.68 18.68 9.30
C ALA A 162 -2.22 18.78 9.34
N HIS A 163 -2.91 17.71 9.74
CA HIS A 163 -4.35 17.70 9.90
C HIS A 163 -4.84 18.70 10.98
N TRP A 164 -4.13 18.80 12.10
CA TRP A 164 -4.42 19.84 13.09
C TRP A 164 -4.21 21.24 12.54
N GLY A 165 -3.19 21.44 11.70
CA GLY A 165 -2.99 22.71 10.98
C GLY A 165 -4.17 23.08 10.09
N LEU A 166 -4.74 22.11 9.38
CA LEU A 166 -5.93 22.30 8.55
C LEU A 166 -7.14 22.72 9.40
N LYS A 167 -7.41 22.00 10.50
CA LYS A 167 -8.51 22.30 11.43
C LYS A 167 -8.38 23.67 12.10
N LYS A 168 -7.15 24.14 12.34
CA LYS A 168 -6.86 25.44 12.94
C LYS A 168 -6.69 26.57 11.91
N ASN A 169 -6.95 26.31 10.64
CA ASN A 169 -6.68 27.24 9.52
C ASN A 169 -5.22 27.72 9.44
N ASN A 170 -4.27 26.99 10.01
CA ASN A 170 -2.84 27.27 9.94
C ASN A 170 -2.24 26.65 8.66
N ARG A 171 -2.22 27.42 7.60
CA ARG A 171 -1.74 26.95 6.28
C ARG A 171 -0.25 26.59 6.25
N SER A 172 0.58 27.25 7.04
CA SER A 172 2.02 26.95 7.13
C SER A 172 2.23 25.58 7.79
N GLN A 173 1.58 25.34 8.93
CA GLN A 173 1.62 24.06 9.63
C GLN A 173 1.16 22.91 8.73
N LEU A 174 0.04 23.09 8.01
CA LEU A 174 -0.50 22.10 7.08
C LEU A 174 0.51 21.75 5.98
N LYS A 175 1.10 22.76 5.31
CA LYS A 175 2.05 22.57 4.21
C LYS A 175 3.33 21.89 4.68
N ILE A 176 3.92 22.37 5.78
CA ILE A 176 5.16 21.82 6.32
C ILE A 176 4.95 20.37 6.79
N GLY A 177 3.89 20.12 7.56
CA GLY A 177 3.60 18.77 8.06
C GLY A 177 3.40 17.77 6.93
N LEU A 178 2.63 18.15 5.89
CA LEU A 178 2.40 17.29 4.74
C LEU A 178 3.68 17.07 3.90
N ALA A 179 4.51 18.10 3.72
CA ALA A 179 5.79 17.97 3.03
C ALA A 179 6.74 17.03 3.77
N LEU A 180 6.82 17.14 5.10
CA LEU A 180 7.61 16.24 5.94
C LEU A 180 7.11 14.80 5.85
N THR A 181 5.80 14.58 5.86
CA THR A 181 5.22 13.24 5.72
C THR A 181 5.62 12.59 4.39
N ILE A 182 5.50 13.33 3.28
CA ILE A 182 5.89 12.83 1.94
C ILE A 182 7.38 12.53 1.91
N LEU A 183 8.22 13.44 2.42
CA LEU A 183 9.67 13.26 2.45
C LEU A 183 10.06 12.01 3.23
N LEU A 184 9.51 11.81 4.43
CA LEU A 184 9.77 10.63 5.27
C LEU A 184 9.31 9.34 4.57
N GLY A 185 8.14 9.37 3.91
CA GLY A 185 7.66 8.24 3.11
C GLY A 185 8.60 7.88 1.94
N VAL A 186 9.14 8.88 1.25
CA VAL A 186 10.13 8.66 0.18
C VAL A 186 11.44 8.10 0.74
N ILE A 187 11.94 8.64 1.87
CA ILE A 187 13.15 8.11 2.53
C ILE A 187 12.96 6.65 2.94
N PHE A 188 11.79 6.30 3.51
CA PHE A 188 11.45 4.91 3.82
C PHE A 188 11.58 4.01 2.58
N LEU A 189 11.00 4.40 1.45
CA LEU A 189 11.05 3.62 0.21
C LEU A 189 12.48 3.46 -0.31
N VAL A 190 13.29 4.51 -0.27
CA VAL A 190 14.70 4.44 -0.68
C VAL A 190 15.49 3.47 0.19
N LEU A 191 15.31 3.53 1.51
CA LEU A 191 15.95 2.60 2.44
C LEU A 191 15.47 1.15 2.25
N GLN A 192 14.18 0.95 1.94
CA GLN A 192 13.64 -0.38 1.65
C GLN A 192 14.23 -0.98 0.37
N VAL A 193 14.42 -0.18 -0.67
CA VAL A 193 15.10 -0.62 -1.89
C VAL A 193 16.57 -0.95 -1.61
N HIS A 194 17.25 -0.14 -0.81
CA HIS A 194 18.63 -0.41 -0.42
C HIS A 194 18.75 -1.71 0.40
N GLU A 195 17.81 -1.96 1.30
CA GLU A 195 17.74 -3.22 2.07
C GLU A 195 17.60 -4.43 1.13
N TYR A 196 16.71 -4.36 0.12
CA TYR A 196 16.56 -5.43 -0.87
C TYR A 196 17.83 -5.68 -1.70
N GLN A 197 18.59 -4.63 -2.00
CA GLN A 197 19.86 -4.76 -2.73
C GLN A 197 20.99 -5.38 -1.89
N SER A 198 20.92 -5.24 -0.57
CA SER A 198 21.91 -5.79 0.37
C SER A 198 21.54 -7.17 0.91
N ALA A 199 20.38 -7.71 0.57
CA ALA A 199 19.92 -9.01 1.02
C ALA A 199 20.67 -10.15 0.32
N ASP A 200 21.13 -11.15 1.08
CA ASP A 200 21.81 -12.36 0.58
C ASP A 200 20.85 -13.39 -0.01
N PHE A 201 19.55 -13.09 -0.04
CA PHE A 201 18.50 -13.98 -0.52
C PHE A 201 17.54 -13.25 -1.49
N THR A 202 16.78 -14.00 -2.27
CA THR A 202 15.83 -13.49 -3.25
C THR A 202 14.45 -14.07 -3.03
N ILE A 203 13.45 -13.59 -3.78
CA ILE A 203 12.09 -14.16 -3.78
C ILE A 203 12.08 -15.66 -4.13
N LYS A 204 13.14 -16.15 -4.80
CA LYS A 204 13.29 -17.56 -5.16
C LYS A 204 13.95 -18.41 -4.08
N THR A 205 14.38 -17.82 -2.98
CA THR A 205 15.01 -18.50 -1.86
C THR A 205 13.96 -19.15 -0.97
N GLY A 206 13.28 -20.15 -1.50
CA GLY A 206 12.29 -20.98 -0.81
C GLY A 206 11.18 -20.20 -0.10
N VAL A 207 10.67 -20.77 0.98
CA VAL A 207 9.50 -20.20 1.69
C VAL A 207 9.81 -18.92 2.45
N TYR A 208 11.04 -18.77 2.97
CA TYR A 208 11.44 -17.53 3.65
C TYR A 208 11.50 -16.36 2.67
N GLY A 209 12.25 -16.51 1.57
CA GLY A 209 12.37 -15.47 0.57
C GLY A 209 11.01 -15.09 -0.04
N ALA A 210 10.19 -16.09 -0.39
CA ALA A 210 8.87 -15.84 -0.96
C ALA A 210 7.96 -15.06 0.02
N THR A 211 7.87 -15.46 1.29
CA THR A 211 7.01 -14.78 2.27
C THR A 211 7.54 -13.38 2.62
N PHE A 212 8.86 -13.24 2.77
CA PHE A 212 9.50 -11.95 3.04
C PHE A 212 9.19 -10.93 1.93
N TYR A 213 9.53 -11.27 0.67
CA TYR A 213 9.34 -10.33 -0.44
C TYR A 213 7.88 -10.08 -0.80
N LEU A 214 6.98 -11.04 -0.62
CA LEU A 214 5.55 -10.81 -0.82
C LEU A 214 4.99 -9.84 0.22
N LEU A 215 5.25 -10.09 1.51
CA LEU A 215 4.75 -9.25 2.59
C LEU A 215 5.32 -7.83 2.52
N THR A 216 6.64 -7.69 2.48
CA THR A 216 7.31 -6.39 2.48
C THR A 216 7.15 -5.67 1.14
N GLY A 217 7.11 -6.39 0.02
CA GLY A 217 6.92 -5.83 -1.32
C GLY A 217 5.51 -5.26 -1.54
N PHE A 218 4.46 -5.99 -1.14
CA PHE A 218 3.10 -5.43 -1.17
C PHE A 218 2.96 -4.23 -0.23
N HIS A 219 3.58 -4.29 0.95
CA HIS A 219 3.63 -3.12 1.82
C HIS A 219 4.32 -1.92 1.14
N GLY A 220 5.47 -2.12 0.53
CA GLY A 220 6.18 -1.07 -0.21
C GLY A 220 5.36 -0.48 -1.36
N ALA A 221 4.56 -1.31 -2.06
CA ALA A 221 3.62 -0.84 -3.07
C ALA A 221 2.52 0.05 -2.45
N HIS A 222 1.99 -0.31 -1.27
CA HIS A 222 1.01 0.49 -0.53
C HIS A 222 1.61 1.81 -0.01
N VAL A 223 2.84 1.81 0.50
CA VAL A 223 3.57 3.04 0.87
C VAL A 223 3.75 3.95 -0.35
N THR A 224 4.12 3.38 -1.50
CA THR A 224 4.27 4.14 -2.74
C THR A 224 2.95 4.78 -3.17
N LEU A 225 1.85 4.02 -3.15
CA LEU A 225 0.51 4.53 -3.46
C LEU A 225 0.12 5.63 -2.47
N GLY A 226 0.35 5.44 -1.17
CA GLY A 226 0.10 6.43 -0.13
C GLY A 226 0.90 7.72 -0.34
N ALA A 227 2.18 7.63 -0.71
CA ALA A 227 3.02 8.79 -1.02
C ALA A 227 2.52 9.56 -2.26
N ILE A 228 2.03 8.84 -3.28
CA ILE A 228 1.39 9.46 -4.45
C ILE A 228 0.11 10.19 -4.04
N MET A 229 -0.76 9.54 -3.24
CA MET A 229 -1.99 10.17 -2.75
C MET A 229 -1.70 11.42 -1.91
N LEU A 230 -0.72 11.36 -0.98
CA LEU A 230 -0.28 12.52 -0.20
C LEU A 230 0.25 13.65 -1.08
N SER A 231 0.97 13.32 -2.16
CA SER A 231 1.47 14.30 -3.14
C SER A 231 0.32 14.98 -3.90
N VAL A 232 -0.72 14.23 -4.27
CA VAL A 232 -1.94 14.81 -4.87
C VAL A 232 -2.65 15.72 -3.87
N ILE A 233 -2.76 15.30 -2.60
CA ILE A 233 -3.33 16.13 -1.52
C ILE A 233 -2.50 17.40 -1.33
N MET A 234 -1.16 17.33 -1.39
CA MET A 234 -0.30 18.52 -1.33
C MET A 234 -0.62 19.50 -2.47
N GLY A 235 -0.74 19.02 -3.70
CA GLY A 235 -1.14 19.86 -4.84
C GLY A 235 -2.50 20.54 -4.59
N ARG A 236 -3.48 19.83 -4.04
CA ARG A 236 -4.79 20.39 -3.68
C ARG A 236 -4.72 21.40 -2.52
N VAL A 237 -3.84 21.17 -1.53
CA VAL A 237 -3.58 22.12 -0.43
C VAL A 237 -2.98 23.42 -0.97
N LEU A 238 -2.02 23.32 -1.92
CA LEU A 238 -1.42 24.48 -2.55
C LEU A 238 -2.43 25.26 -3.40
N ALA A 239 -3.34 24.57 -4.08
CA ALA A 239 -4.45 25.16 -4.83
C ALA A 239 -5.58 25.72 -3.94
N GLY A 240 -5.51 25.55 -2.61
CA GLY A 240 -6.52 26.07 -1.68
C GLY A 240 -7.86 25.33 -1.66
N HIS A 241 -7.90 24.08 -2.15
CA HIS A 241 -9.13 23.30 -2.28
C HIS A 241 -9.74 22.85 -0.94
N PHE A 242 -9.01 22.90 0.16
CA PHE A 242 -9.49 22.44 1.47
C PHE A 242 -9.80 23.60 2.41
N THR A 243 -10.91 23.45 3.12
CA THR A 243 -11.35 24.35 4.20
C THR A 243 -11.43 23.56 5.51
N HIS A 244 -11.63 24.29 6.63
CA HIS A 244 -11.90 23.68 7.93
C HIS A 244 -13.06 22.69 7.89
N ASP A 245 -14.12 22.99 7.13
CA ASP A 245 -15.36 22.20 7.10
C ASP A 245 -15.40 21.17 5.96
N ASN A 246 -14.64 21.38 4.89
CA ASN A 246 -14.62 20.49 3.71
C ASN A 246 -13.20 20.01 3.42
N HIS A 247 -12.82 18.89 4.03
CA HIS A 247 -11.48 18.31 3.90
C HIS A 247 -11.45 16.77 3.94
N PHE A 248 -12.57 16.10 3.69
CA PHE A 248 -12.65 14.64 3.79
C PHE A 248 -11.57 13.92 2.97
N ALA A 249 -11.24 14.38 1.77
CA ALA A 249 -10.20 13.73 0.97
C ALA A 249 -8.82 13.75 1.65
N PHE A 250 -8.51 14.79 2.43
CA PHE A 250 -7.31 14.83 3.28
C PHE A 250 -7.41 13.78 4.40
N GLU A 251 -8.54 13.70 5.08
CA GLU A 251 -8.77 12.70 6.13
C GLU A 251 -8.65 11.28 5.60
N ALA A 252 -9.27 10.98 4.47
CA ALA A 252 -9.25 9.66 3.84
C ALA A 252 -7.81 9.21 3.53
N VAL A 253 -6.98 10.10 2.96
CA VAL A 253 -5.57 9.79 2.67
C VAL A 253 -4.77 9.65 3.96
N SER A 254 -5.07 10.44 5.01
CA SER A 254 -4.44 10.27 6.32
C SER A 254 -4.78 8.91 6.95
N TRP A 255 -6.04 8.45 6.85
CA TRP A 255 -6.43 7.13 7.34
C TRP A 255 -5.70 6.01 6.61
N TYR A 256 -5.55 6.13 5.28
CA TYR A 256 -4.78 5.17 4.50
C TYR A 256 -3.31 5.15 4.93
N TRP A 257 -2.70 6.32 5.17
CA TRP A 257 -1.32 6.42 5.62
C TRP A 257 -1.11 5.76 6.99
N HIS A 258 -2.01 6.00 7.96
CA HIS A 258 -1.95 5.33 9.25
C HIS A 258 -2.19 3.82 9.16
N PHE A 259 -3.04 3.36 8.24
CA PHE A 259 -3.18 1.93 7.96
C PHE A 259 -1.85 1.33 7.51
N VAL A 260 -1.15 1.98 6.59
CA VAL A 260 0.18 1.55 6.12
C VAL A 260 1.20 1.52 7.26
N ASP A 261 1.20 2.53 8.16
CA ASP A 261 2.04 2.55 9.37
C ASP A 261 1.81 1.32 10.27
N VAL A 262 0.53 0.97 10.50
CA VAL A 262 0.17 -0.18 11.35
C VAL A 262 0.60 -1.49 10.71
N VAL A 263 0.42 -1.65 9.41
CA VAL A 263 0.88 -2.84 8.68
C VAL A 263 2.40 -2.99 8.79
N TRP A 264 3.16 -1.89 8.69
CA TRP A 264 4.61 -1.92 8.87
C TRP A 264 5.02 -2.41 10.26
N LEU A 265 4.35 -1.94 11.32
CA LEU A 265 4.63 -2.43 12.68
C LEU A 265 4.43 -3.93 12.79
N LEU A 266 3.37 -4.47 12.18
CA LEU A 266 3.15 -5.92 12.15
C LEU A 266 4.26 -6.63 11.36
N LEU A 267 4.70 -6.08 10.22
CA LEU A 267 5.83 -6.63 9.45
C LEU A 267 7.11 -6.60 10.28
N PHE A 268 7.43 -5.49 10.93
CA PHE A 268 8.61 -5.37 11.77
C PHE A 268 8.64 -6.44 12.86
N VAL A 269 7.51 -6.68 13.53
CA VAL A 269 7.41 -7.69 14.59
C VAL A 269 7.45 -9.11 14.03
N PHE A 270 6.60 -9.43 13.04
CA PHE A 270 6.39 -10.83 12.64
C PHE A 270 7.33 -11.32 11.53
N VAL A 271 7.96 -10.44 10.78
CA VAL A 271 8.85 -10.80 9.68
C VAL A 271 10.31 -10.57 10.02
N TYR A 272 10.63 -9.49 10.76
CA TYR A 272 12.02 -9.13 11.06
C TYR A 272 12.46 -9.53 12.46
N TRP A 273 11.59 -9.45 13.47
CA TRP A 273 11.98 -9.68 14.86
C TRP A 273 11.70 -11.11 15.32
N LEU A 274 10.55 -11.66 15.03
CA LEU A 274 10.15 -13.03 15.38
C LEU A 274 10.44 -13.98 14.21
#